data_9405c6e40becea5779d1f084352fe777
#
_entry.id   9405c6e40becea5779d1f084352fe777
#
_cell.length_a   1.000
_cell.length_b   1.000
_cell.length_c   1.000
_cell.angle_alpha   90.00
_cell.angle_beta   90.00
_cell.angle_gamma   90.00
#
_symmetry.space_group_name_H-M   'P 1'
#
loop_
_entity.id
_entity.type
_entity.pdbx_description
1 polymer ?
#
loop_
_entity_poly.entity_id
_entity_poly.type
_entity_poly.pdbx_seq_one_letter_code
_entity_poly.pdbx_strand_id
1 'polypeptide(L)'
;LWNLVFIQYNRLSPTQLEPLPSTHVDTGMGFERIVSVLQDVPSNYRTDLLWPLIETTQQLTGQTDAQREADFTCYRVVADHTRAAAFLIADGVVPGNLGRNYVVRMIIRRAYRFAGKIGLHEPFMAKVAARVIELYGDFYPALVRHRTAILTGGLPFHRRHGHRMLDSLLVVRGERARRFQFGVGI
;
A
#
# COMPACT_ATOMS: atom_id res chain seq x y z
N LEU A 1 16.38 -15.09 2.40
CA LEU A 1 15.00 -15.42 2.05
C LEU A 1 14.10 -15.47 3.29
N TRP A 2 14.58 -16.12 4.36
CA TRP A 2 13.90 -16.12 5.65
C TRP A 2 14.88 -15.89 6.80
N ASN A 3 14.35 -15.65 8.00
CA ASN A 3 15.11 -15.56 9.24
C ASN A 3 14.57 -16.52 10.29
N LEU A 4 15.43 -16.90 11.22
CA LEU A 4 15.08 -17.60 12.45
C LEU A 4 15.05 -16.57 13.58
N VAL A 5 13.99 -16.60 14.38
CA VAL A 5 13.80 -15.70 15.52
C VAL A 5 13.82 -16.56 16.79
N PHE A 6 14.73 -16.24 17.71
CA PHE A 6 14.85 -16.91 19.00
C PHE A 6 14.17 -16.04 20.06
N ILE A 7 13.16 -16.58 20.72
CA ILE A 7 12.36 -15.86 21.71
C ILE A 7 12.67 -16.48 23.07
N GLN A 8 13.31 -15.72 23.95
CA GLN A 8 13.75 -16.16 25.27
C GLN A 8 13.18 -15.30 26.40
N TYR A 9 12.76 -14.08 26.10
CA TYR A 9 12.38 -13.09 27.10
C TYR A 9 11.04 -12.45 26.78
N ASN A 10 10.27 -12.17 27.84
CA ASN A 10 9.14 -11.25 27.80
C ASN A 10 9.59 -9.85 28.22
N ARG A 11 9.21 -8.82 27.47
CA ARG A 11 9.51 -7.43 27.82
C ARG A 11 8.35 -6.85 28.63
N LEU A 12 8.56 -6.65 29.92
CA LEU A 12 7.58 -6.04 30.82
C LEU A 12 7.61 -4.52 30.76
N SER A 13 8.79 -3.94 30.52
CA SER A 13 8.98 -2.49 30.38
C SER A 13 10.16 -2.18 29.42
N PRO A 14 10.41 -0.93 29.04
CA PRO A 14 11.58 -0.58 28.21
C PRO A 14 12.92 -1.08 28.74
N THR A 15 13.05 -1.24 30.06
CA THR A 15 14.29 -1.62 30.75
C THR A 15 14.24 -2.98 31.43
N GLN A 16 13.08 -3.65 31.46
CA GLN A 16 12.90 -4.90 32.19
C GLN A 16 12.53 -6.05 31.25
N LEU A 17 13.38 -7.07 31.27
CA LEU A 17 13.17 -8.35 30.58
C LEU A 17 13.01 -9.45 31.61
N GLU A 18 12.06 -10.36 31.39
CA GLU A 18 11.83 -11.54 32.20
C GLU A 18 12.01 -12.79 31.33
N PRO A 19 12.77 -13.81 31.77
CA PRO A 19 12.88 -15.05 31.02
C PRO A 19 11.53 -15.73 30.85
N LEU A 20 11.28 -16.26 29.65
CA LEU A 20 10.11 -17.09 29.41
C LEU A 20 10.28 -18.49 30.11
N PRO A 21 9.18 -19.14 30.45
CA PRO A 21 9.23 -20.51 31.04
C PRO A 21 9.88 -21.53 30.10
N SER A 22 9.84 -21.30 28.79
CA SER A 22 10.51 -22.09 27.76
C SER A 22 11.02 -21.19 26.65
N THR A 23 12.04 -21.67 25.94
CA THR A 23 12.56 -21.00 24.76
C THR A 23 11.76 -21.37 23.50
N HIS A 24 11.57 -20.45 22.60
CA HIS A 24 10.81 -20.66 21.38
C HIS A 24 11.64 -20.25 20.16
N VAL A 25 11.38 -20.91 19.04
CA VAL A 25 11.93 -20.54 17.72
C VAL A 25 10.76 -20.25 16.79
N ASP A 26 10.84 -19.14 16.12
CA ASP A 26 9.89 -18.74 15.10
C ASP A 26 10.63 -18.43 13.78
N THR A 27 9.91 -18.36 12.69
CA THR A 27 10.48 -18.03 11.38
C THR A 27 9.68 -16.93 10.69
N GLY A 28 10.38 -16.07 9.97
CA GLY A 28 9.76 -15.07 9.09
C GLY A 28 10.30 -15.21 7.68
N MET A 29 9.42 -15.17 6.67
CA MET A 29 9.79 -15.29 5.26
C MET A 29 9.08 -14.22 4.44
N GLY A 30 9.85 -13.55 3.57
CA GLY A 30 9.27 -12.56 2.65
C GLY A 30 8.56 -13.27 1.50
N PHE A 31 7.23 -13.13 1.42
CA PHE A 31 6.42 -13.78 0.38
C PHE A 31 6.90 -13.40 -1.03
N GLU A 32 7.04 -12.12 -1.33
CA GLU A 32 7.50 -11.65 -2.64
C GLU A 32 8.93 -12.09 -2.96
N ARG A 33 9.78 -12.24 -1.92
CA ARG A 33 11.15 -12.72 -2.12
C ARG A 33 11.18 -14.19 -2.53
N ILE A 34 10.35 -15.04 -1.91
CA ILE A 34 10.29 -16.45 -2.29
C ILE A 34 9.67 -16.60 -3.68
N VAL A 35 8.64 -15.83 -4.01
CA VAL A 35 8.03 -15.83 -5.34
C VAL A 35 9.05 -15.41 -6.40
N SER A 36 9.89 -14.41 -6.15
CA SER A 36 10.93 -14.00 -7.11
C SER A 36 11.95 -15.10 -7.39
N VAL A 37 12.28 -15.91 -6.38
CA VAL A 37 13.17 -17.08 -6.57
C VAL A 37 12.46 -18.19 -7.34
N LEU A 38 11.22 -18.50 -7.01
CA LEU A 38 10.44 -19.54 -7.69
C LEU A 38 10.15 -19.22 -9.16
N GLN A 39 9.99 -17.94 -9.48
CA GLN A 39 9.79 -17.45 -10.86
C GLN A 39 11.09 -17.15 -11.60
N ASP A 40 12.25 -17.36 -10.96
CA ASP A 40 13.58 -17.08 -11.51
C ASP A 40 13.71 -15.65 -12.10
N VAL A 41 13.20 -14.66 -11.33
CA VAL A 41 13.26 -13.25 -11.73
C VAL A 41 14.20 -12.45 -10.82
N PRO A 42 14.90 -11.42 -11.34
CA PRO A 42 15.96 -10.73 -10.61
C PRO A 42 15.45 -9.80 -9.48
N SER A 43 14.15 -9.62 -9.34
CA SER A 43 13.57 -8.71 -8.37
C SER A 43 12.11 -9.04 -8.06
N ASN A 44 11.68 -8.79 -6.82
CA ASN A 44 10.28 -8.90 -6.40
C ASN A 44 9.32 -8.11 -7.31
N TYR A 45 9.80 -7.02 -7.90
CA TYR A 45 9.03 -6.16 -8.79
C TYR A 45 8.87 -6.71 -10.20
N ARG A 46 9.58 -7.81 -10.53
CA ARG A 46 9.45 -8.53 -11.82
C ARG A 46 8.53 -9.74 -11.73
N THR A 47 8.00 -10.03 -10.53
CA THR A 47 7.05 -11.12 -10.31
C THR A 47 5.68 -10.75 -10.85
N ASP A 48 4.85 -11.75 -11.11
CA ASP A 48 3.42 -11.62 -11.45
C ASP A 48 2.61 -10.86 -10.39
N LEU A 49 3.13 -10.76 -9.17
CA LEU A 49 2.51 -9.99 -8.08
C LEU A 49 2.58 -8.46 -8.30
N LEU A 50 3.68 -7.94 -8.80
CA LEU A 50 3.92 -6.49 -8.88
C LEU A 50 4.10 -5.98 -10.30
N TRP A 51 4.57 -6.83 -11.21
CA TRP A 51 4.83 -6.44 -12.58
C TRP A 51 3.60 -5.87 -13.31
N PRO A 52 2.38 -6.44 -13.18
CA PRO A 52 1.19 -5.87 -13.82
C PRO A 52 0.85 -4.45 -13.35
N LEU A 53 1.23 -4.07 -12.13
CA LEU A 53 1.05 -2.70 -11.63
C LEU A 53 2.06 -1.73 -12.25
N ILE A 54 3.29 -2.22 -12.50
CA ILE A 54 4.33 -1.47 -13.21
C ILE A 54 3.92 -1.25 -14.66
N GLU A 55 3.42 -2.29 -15.36
CA GLU A 55 2.90 -2.18 -16.73
C GLU A 55 1.73 -1.20 -16.82
N THR A 56 0.79 -1.27 -15.88
CA THR A 56 -0.33 -0.31 -15.80
C THR A 56 0.19 1.12 -15.63
N THR A 57 1.21 1.31 -14.78
CA THR A 57 1.83 2.61 -14.58
C THR A 57 2.53 3.09 -15.87
N GLN A 58 3.22 2.21 -16.57
CA GLN A 58 3.88 2.52 -17.84
C GLN A 58 2.88 2.91 -18.93
N GLN A 59 1.77 2.20 -19.05
CA GLN A 59 0.69 2.58 -19.98
C GLN A 59 0.15 3.99 -19.71
N LEU A 60 0.06 4.37 -18.42
CA LEU A 60 -0.39 5.71 -18.04
C LEU A 60 0.63 6.81 -18.33
N THR A 61 1.94 6.51 -18.30
CA THR A 61 3.00 7.44 -18.63
C THR A 61 3.24 7.58 -20.15
N GLY A 62 2.93 6.53 -20.91
CA GLY A 62 3.32 6.40 -22.31
C GLY A 62 4.83 6.25 -22.54
N GLN A 63 5.61 5.99 -21.48
CA GLN A 63 7.07 5.83 -21.58
C GLN A 63 7.46 4.50 -22.23
N THR A 64 8.59 4.52 -22.94
CA THR A 64 9.21 3.32 -23.52
C THR A 64 9.82 2.43 -22.44
N ASP A 65 10.14 1.18 -22.78
CA ASP A 65 10.81 0.26 -21.86
C ASP A 65 12.16 0.80 -21.36
N ALA A 66 12.93 1.44 -22.24
CA ALA A 66 14.21 2.05 -21.86
C ALA A 66 14.04 3.18 -20.84
N GLN A 67 13.02 4.03 -21.01
CA GLN A 67 12.70 5.10 -20.07
C GLN A 67 12.19 4.54 -18.74
N ARG A 68 11.33 3.51 -18.77
CA ARG A 68 10.87 2.82 -17.57
C ARG A 68 12.06 2.24 -16.78
N GLU A 69 13.02 1.58 -17.46
CA GLU A 69 14.19 1.01 -16.78
C GLU A 69 15.08 2.10 -16.16
N ALA A 70 15.29 3.21 -16.85
CA ALA A 70 16.04 4.36 -16.32
C ALA A 70 15.41 4.92 -15.04
N ASP A 71 14.08 4.99 -14.99
CA ASP A 71 13.31 5.52 -13.87
C ASP A 71 12.66 4.43 -13.00
N PHE A 72 13.14 3.19 -13.06
CA PHE A 72 12.50 2.00 -12.47
C PHE A 72 12.16 2.17 -10.98
N THR A 73 12.97 2.93 -10.24
CA THR A 73 12.66 3.26 -8.84
C THR A 73 11.33 3.98 -8.67
N CYS A 74 10.96 4.87 -9.59
CA CYS A 74 9.69 5.58 -9.54
C CYS A 74 8.52 4.62 -9.74
N TYR A 75 8.63 3.71 -10.69
CA TYR A 75 7.64 2.68 -10.97
C TYR A 75 7.44 1.73 -9.79
N ARG A 76 8.54 1.29 -9.16
CA ARG A 76 8.48 0.45 -7.94
C ARG A 76 7.72 1.14 -6.81
N VAL A 77 8.02 2.41 -6.56
CA VAL A 77 7.35 3.17 -5.49
C VAL A 77 5.86 3.33 -5.79
N VAL A 78 5.48 3.62 -7.03
CA VAL A 78 4.07 3.74 -7.42
C VAL A 78 3.32 2.42 -7.23
N ALA A 79 3.86 1.31 -7.74
CA ALA A 79 3.24 -0.01 -7.64
C ALA A 79 3.07 -0.46 -6.18
N ASP A 80 4.17 -0.43 -5.41
CA ASP A 80 4.20 -0.86 -4.01
C ASP A 80 3.27 -0.02 -3.13
N HIS A 81 3.35 1.30 -3.21
CA HIS A 81 2.57 2.19 -2.37
C HIS A 81 1.09 2.22 -2.73
N THR A 82 0.74 2.04 -4.02
CA THR A 82 -0.66 1.93 -4.42
C THR A 82 -1.26 0.62 -3.93
N ARG A 83 -0.54 -0.51 -4.04
CA ARG A 83 -0.98 -1.79 -3.48
C ARG A 83 -1.19 -1.66 -1.96
N ALA A 84 -0.19 -1.18 -1.23
CA ALA A 84 -0.28 -1.01 0.21
C ALA A 84 -1.46 -0.10 0.63
N ALA A 85 -1.65 1.03 -0.06
CA ALA A 85 -2.75 1.94 0.23
C ALA A 85 -4.13 1.31 -0.05
N ALA A 86 -4.27 0.52 -1.13
CA ALA A 86 -5.52 -0.17 -1.46
C ALA A 86 -5.91 -1.17 -0.36
N PHE A 87 -4.96 -1.99 0.12
CA PHE A 87 -5.20 -2.93 1.22
C PHE A 87 -5.52 -2.22 2.53
N LEU A 88 -4.75 -1.19 2.90
CA LEU A 88 -5.00 -0.42 4.13
C LEU A 88 -6.39 0.24 4.14
N ILE A 89 -6.83 0.77 2.99
CA ILE A 89 -8.18 1.35 2.87
C ILE A 89 -9.25 0.25 2.94
N ALA A 90 -9.01 -0.91 2.33
CA ALA A 90 -9.90 -2.07 2.45
C ALA A 90 -10.06 -2.53 3.90
N ASP A 91 -9.00 -2.42 4.71
CA ASP A 91 -9.00 -2.71 6.15
C ASP A 91 -9.56 -1.56 7.02
N GLY A 92 -10.13 -0.52 6.38
CA GLY A 92 -10.76 0.61 7.06
C GLY A 92 -9.79 1.69 7.55
N VAL A 93 -8.52 1.66 7.15
CA VAL A 93 -7.53 2.69 7.49
C VAL A 93 -7.53 3.78 6.42
N VAL A 94 -8.30 4.84 6.64
CA VAL A 94 -8.37 5.97 5.70
C VAL A 94 -7.23 6.97 5.92
N PRO A 95 -6.76 7.68 4.87
CA PRO A 95 -5.74 8.71 5.01
C PRO A 95 -6.14 9.81 6.00
N GLY A 96 -5.25 10.14 6.92
CA GLY A 96 -5.52 11.14 7.96
C GLY A 96 -4.27 11.83 8.48
N ASN A 97 -4.38 12.53 9.60
CA ASN A 97 -3.30 13.35 10.18
C ASN A 97 -2.58 12.68 11.36
N LEU A 98 -3.14 11.62 11.94
CA LEU A 98 -2.63 11.01 13.18
C LEU A 98 -2.52 9.49 13.05
N GLY A 99 -1.58 8.90 13.79
CA GLY A 99 -1.40 7.46 13.92
C GLY A 99 -1.26 6.72 12.59
N ARG A 100 -1.90 5.56 12.49
CA ARG A 100 -1.86 4.72 11.28
C ARG A 100 -2.44 5.41 10.04
N ASN A 101 -3.40 6.29 10.20
CA ASN A 101 -4.01 7.07 9.14
C ASN A 101 -3.01 8.04 8.49
N TYR A 102 -2.10 8.61 9.28
CA TYR A 102 -1.00 9.43 8.79
C TYR A 102 -0.03 8.63 7.91
N VAL A 103 0.26 7.38 8.28
CA VAL A 103 1.12 6.50 7.48
C VAL A 103 0.52 6.28 6.08
N VAL A 104 -0.79 5.96 5.99
CA VAL A 104 -1.48 5.82 4.69
C VAL A 104 -1.36 7.10 3.87
N ARG A 105 -1.62 8.26 4.49
CA ARG A 105 -1.47 9.55 3.81
C ARG A 105 -0.03 9.78 3.31
N MET A 106 0.96 9.39 4.11
CA MET A 106 2.38 9.56 3.77
C MET A 106 2.79 8.70 2.57
N ILE A 107 2.38 7.43 2.51
CA ILE A 107 2.71 6.55 1.37
C ILE A 107 2.01 7.03 0.10
N ILE A 108 0.75 7.47 0.17
CA ILE A 108 0.04 8.07 -0.96
C ILE A 108 0.79 9.30 -1.49
N ARG A 109 1.17 10.22 -0.62
CA ARG A 109 1.94 11.43 -1.00
C ARG A 109 3.29 11.07 -1.63
N ARG A 110 3.94 10.03 -1.10
CA ARG A 110 5.20 9.55 -1.67
C ARG A 110 5.01 8.99 -3.07
N ALA A 111 3.96 8.18 -3.30
CA ALA A 111 3.63 7.68 -4.63
C ALA A 111 3.40 8.82 -5.64
N TYR A 112 2.62 9.83 -5.28
CA TYR A 112 2.40 11.01 -6.13
C TYR A 112 3.69 11.78 -6.43
N ARG A 113 4.58 11.93 -5.44
CA ARG A 113 5.88 12.60 -5.65
C ARG A 113 6.75 11.86 -6.65
N PHE A 114 6.79 10.53 -6.58
CA PHE A 114 7.58 9.71 -7.51
C PHE A 114 6.90 9.63 -8.90
N ALA A 115 5.59 9.55 -8.95
CA ALA A 115 4.83 9.61 -10.20
C ALA A 115 5.06 10.91 -10.97
N GLY A 116 5.13 12.05 -10.27
CA GLY A 116 5.46 13.33 -10.90
C GLY A 116 6.83 13.38 -11.56
N LYS A 117 7.81 12.55 -11.13
CA LYS A 117 9.12 12.45 -11.76
C LYS A 117 9.07 11.73 -13.12
N ILE A 118 8.09 10.85 -13.32
CA ILE A 118 7.86 10.13 -14.56
C ILE A 118 6.71 10.72 -15.40
N GLY A 119 6.35 11.97 -15.13
CA GLY A 119 5.39 12.73 -15.92
C GLY A 119 3.91 12.50 -15.56
N LEU A 120 3.59 11.72 -14.54
CA LEU A 120 2.20 11.55 -14.09
C LEU A 120 1.78 12.69 -13.15
N HIS A 121 1.12 13.67 -13.70
CA HIS A 121 0.62 14.84 -12.95
C HIS A 121 -0.89 14.78 -12.69
N GLU A 122 -1.61 14.00 -13.47
CA GLU A 122 -3.05 13.76 -13.33
C GLU A 122 -3.34 12.68 -12.27
N PRO A 123 -4.58 12.60 -11.75
CA PRO A 123 -4.96 11.53 -10.84
C PRO A 123 -4.82 10.15 -11.49
N PHE A 124 -3.87 9.36 -11.04
CA PHE A 124 -3.53 8.05 -11.61
C PHE A 124 -3.76 6.88 -10.64
N MET A 125 -3.62 7.12 -9.32
CA MET A 125 -3.61 6.04 -8.33
C MET A 125 -4.88 5.20 -8.35
N ALA A 126 -6.05 5.79 -8.62
CA ALA A 126 -7.29 5.04 -8.73
C ALA A 126 -7.25 4.01 -9.87
N LYS A 127 -6.59 4.33 -10.99
CA LYS A 127 -6.42 3.41 -12.13
C LYS A 127 -5.50 2.25 -11.77
N VAL A 128 -4.37 2.52 -11.11
CA VAL A 128 -3.45 1.49 -10.64
C VAL A 128 -4.11 0.65 -9.52
N ALA A 129 -4.89 1.27 -8.63
CA ALA A 129 -5.61 0.56 -7.58
C ALA A 129 -6.75 -0.32 -8.14
N ALA A 130 -7.39 0.06 -9.23
CA ALA A 130 -8.33 -0.80 -9.92
C ALA A 130 -7.64 -2.10 -10.37
N ARG A 131 -6.40 -2.00 -10.88
CA ARG A 131 -5.60 -3.17 -11.23
C ARG A 131 -5.23 -4.02 -10.01
N VAL A 132 -4.94 -3.40 -8.85
CA VAL A 132 -4.76 -4.14 -7.59
C VAL A 132 -6.00 -4.96 -7.24
N ILE A 133 -7.19 -4.36 -7.35
CA ILE A 133 -8.45 -5.07 -7.05
C ILE A 133 -8.67 -6.23 -8.03
N GLU A 134 -8.36 -6.07 -9.31
CA GLU A 134 -8.45 -7.13 -10.31
C GLU A 134 -7.51 -8.30 -10.03
N LEU A 135 -6.26 -8.02 -9.66
CA LEU A 135 -5.24 -9.04 -9.41
C LEU A 135 -5.46 -9.82 -8.12
N TYR A 136 -5.93 -9.15 -7.09
CA TYR A 136 -5.98 -9.72 -5.74
C TYR A 136 -7.39 -9.95 -5.22
N GLY A 137 -8.43 -9.47 -5.90
CA GLY A 137 -9.81 -9.48 -5.40
C GLY A 137 -10.36 -10.87 -5.12
N ASP A 138 -9.98 -11.88 -5.91
CA ASP A 138 -10.43 -13.26 -5.74
C ASP A 138 -9.87 -13.87 -4.44
N PHE A 139 -8.63 -13.53 -4.08
CA PHE A 139 -7.99 -14.00 -2.85
C PHE A 139 -8.31 -13.13 -1.64
N TYR A 140 -8.61 -11.85 -1.86
CA TYR A 140 -8.89 -10.86 -0.82
C TYR A 140 -10.23 -10.16 -1.08
N PRO A 141 -11.37 -10.80 -0.75
CA PRO A 141 -12.72 -10.26 -1.04
C PRO A 141 -12.98 -8.87 -0.43
N ALA A 142 -12.22 -8.47 0.59
CA ALA A 142 -12.29 -7.14 1.17
C ALA A 142 -11.99 -6.04 0.16
N LEU A 143 -11.05 -6.27 -0.78
CA LEU A 143 -10.73 -5.32 -1.84
C LEU A 143 -11.94 -5.06 -2.75
N VAL A 144 -12.67 -6.10 -3.09
CA VAL A 144 -13.89 -6.00 -3.92
C VAL A 144 -15.02 -5.31 -3.16
N ARG A 145 -15.25 -5.71 -1.90
CA ARG A 145 -16.30 -5.11 -1.05
C ARG A 145 -16.08 -3.61 -0.83
N HIS A 146 -14.84 -3.19 -0.69
CA HIS A 146 -14.47 -1.79 -0.41
C HIS A 146 -13.99 -1.04 -1.65
N ARG A 147 -14.27 -1.57 -2.87
CA ARG A 147 -13.85 -0.99 -4.15
C ARG A 147 -14.13 0.52 -4.24
N THR A 148 -15.35 0.95 -3.91
CA THR A 148 -15.71 2.37 -3.96
C THR A 148 -14.86 3.20 -3.01
N ALA A 149 -14.67 2.77 -1.77
CA ALA A 149 -13.84 3.49 -0.80
C ALA A 149 -12.38 3.61 -1.27
N ILE A 150 -11.82 2.54 -1.85
CA ILE A 150 -10.46 2.53 -2.41
C ILE A 150 -10.35 3.54 -3.54
N LEU A 151 -11.27 3.49 -4.52
CA LEU A 151 -11.15 4.29 -5.74
C LEU A 151 -11.53 5.77 -5.55
N THR A 152 -12.40 6.10 -4.57
CA THR A 152 -12.91 7.46 -4.37
C THR A 152 -12.46 8.13 -3.08
N GLY A 153 -12.25 7.35 -2.02
CA GLY A 153 -12.10 7.87 -0.65
C GLY A 153 -10.69 8.29 -0.23
N GLY A 154 -9.65 7.86 -0.91
CA GLY A 154 -8.28 8.13 -0.45
C GLY A 154 -7.25 8.31 -1.56
N LEU A 155 -7.53 7.82 -2.75
CA LEU A 155 -6.58 7.80 -3.86
C LEU A 155 -6.72 8.95 -4.87
N PRO A 156 -7.87 9.62 -5.06
CA PRO A 156 -7.95 10.81 -5.91
C PRO A 156 -7.31 11.99 -5.18
N PHE A 157 -6.02 12.16 -5.38
CA PHE A 157 -5.28 13.29 -4.85
C PHE A 157 -5.11 14.35 -5.94
N HIS A 158 -5.86 15.46 -5.85
CA HIS A 158 -5.68 16.60 -6.73
C HIS A 158 -4.59 17.52 -6.19
N ARG A 159 -3.51 17.68 -6.95
CA ARG A 159 -2.55 18.75 -6.75
C ARG A 159 -3.18 20.05 -7.29
N ARG A 160 -3.92 20.78 -6.47
CA ARG A 160 -4.19 22.21 -6.79
C ARG A 160 -2.89 22.99 -6.60
N HIS A 161 -2.55 23.79 -7.60
CA HIS A 161 -1.44 24.72 -7.59
C HIS A 161 -1.44 25.56 -6.30
N GLY A 162 -0.35 25.53 -5.55
CA GLY A 162 -0.01 26.43 -4.47
C GLY A 162 -1.05 26.60 -3.37
N HIS A 163 -0.77 26.05 -2.20
CA HIS A 163 -1.48 26.27 -0.94
C HIS A 163 -2.90 25.69 -0.80
N ARG A 164 -2.99 24.76 0.16
CA ARG A 164 -4.15 24.05 0.73
C ARG A 164 -4.42 22.64 0.16
N MET A 165 -3.64 21.74 0.67
CA MET A 165 -3.75 20.30 0.53
C MET A 165 -4.88 19.67 1.37
N LEU A 166 -5.81 20.47 1.90
CA LEU A 166 -6.76 20.06 2.94
C LEU A 166 -8.23 20.00 2.52
N ASP A 167 -8.61 20.56 1.37
CA ASP A 167 -10.03 20.79 1.08
C ASP A 167 -10.71 19.69 0.26
N SER A 168 -9.98 18.73 -0.30
CA SER A 168 -10.60 17.62 -1.05
C SER A 168 -11.02 16.42 -0.19
N LEU A 169 -10.65 16.41 1.09
CA LEU A 169 -11.13 15.41 2.08
C LEU A 169 -12.47 15.80 2.71
N LEU A 170 -13.01 16.99 2.41
CA LEU A 170 -14.22 17.55 3.04
C LEU A 170 -15.49 17.46 2.18
N VAL A 171 -15.45 16.92 0.96
CA VAL A 171 -16.63 16.81 0.10
C VAL A 171 -17.49 15.57 0.39
N VAL A 172 -17.12 14.73 1.34
CA VAL A 172 -18.04 13.69 1.85
C VAL A 172 -18.76 14.15 3.15
N ARG A 173 -19.16 15.43 3.19
CA ARG A 173 -20.14 15.93 4.18
C ARG A 173 -21.49 16.15 3.50
N GLY A 174 -22.20 15.08 3.18
CA GLY A 174 -23.55 15.19 2.61
C GLY A 174 -24.42 13.96 2.84
N GLU A 175 -23.87 12.82 3.23
CA GLU A 175 -24.67 11.66 3.60
C GLU A 175 -24.22 11.08 4.93
N ARG A 176 -25.21 10.93 5.81
CA ARG A 176 -25.14 10.50 7.20
C ARG A 176 -24.10 9.41 7.42
N ALA A 177 -23.06 9.72 8.18
CA ALA A 177 -22.18 8.76 8.82
C ALA A 177 -23.03 7.80 9.68
N ARG A 178 -23.44 6.65 9.16
CA ARG A 178 -23.88 5.54 9.98
C ARG A 178 -22.65 5.03 10.71
N ARG A 179 -22.66 5.19 12.03
CA ARG A 179 -21.70 4.59 12.95
C ARG A 179 -21.58 3.10 12.63
N PHE A 180 -20.45 2.68 12.09
CA PHE A 180 -20.04 1.31 12.17
C PHE A 180 -19.48 1.08 13.57
N GLN A 181 -20.31 0.58 14.45
CA GLN A 181 -19.93 0.03 15.73
C GLN A 181 -19.36 -1.36 15.47
N PHE A 182 -18.05 -1.49 15.48
CA PHE A 182 -17.43 -2.81 15.58
C PHE A 182 -17.60 -3.28 17.03
N GLY A 183 -18.51 -4.23 17.24
CA GLY A 183 -18.58 -4.99 18.48
C GLY A 183 -17.31 -5.82 18.62
N VAL A 184 -16.48 -5.43 19.57
CA VAL A 184 -15.42 -6.30 20.10
C VAL A 184 -16.15 -7.27 21.04
N GLY A 185 -16.48 -8.45 20.52
CA GLY A 185 -16.84 -9.61 21.34
C GLY A 185 -15.56 -10.22 21.90
N ILE A 186 -15.55 -10.43 23.19
CA ILE A 186 -14.58 -11.07 24.07
C ILE A 186 -14.22 -12.47 23.57
#